data_0c6742799d78558892b3d728ce2d2bea
#
_entry.id   0c6742799d78558892b3d728ce2d2bea
#
_cell.length_a   1.000
_cell.length_b   1.000
_cell.length_c   1.000
_cell.angle_alpha   90.00
_cell.angle_beta   90.00
_cell.angle_gamma   90.00
#
_symmetry.space_group_name_H-M   'P 1'
#
loop_
_entity.id
_entity.type
_entity.pdbx_description
1 polymer ?
#
loop_
_entity_poly.entity_id
_entity_poly.type
_entity_poly.pdbx_seq_one_letter_code
_entity_poly.pdbx_strand_id
1 'polypeptide(L)'
;MKTNRQEKPLSPVNDKNGEAFERSAKDPNPTCNTQNQDFEKNLKRLIHENTGGKIRCIALDLDRTTLRTDGTMSARTREALLAAVDNGIEVLPVSGRPFASLPKSICCLSGIRYVAVSNGAAVYDEITGEKIGGWTIESSDVEAILQMTETAFGEGEVTYEVFVNGIAWADQAYVKNPVAYGIPERAVAYTRKTRHPVADICSFIRKHKTELESIDIMLKEPSVRKTLDQELRSAIPGIYTTSSVEYRLEITHKEASKASGLSLI
;
A
#
# COMPACT_ATOMS: atom_id res chain seq x y z
N MET A 1 33.80 -9.55 34.60
CA MET A 1 33.73 -8.19 34.09
C MET A 1 32.51 -8.09 33.19
N LYS A 2 31.44 -7.46 33.67
CA LYS A 2 30.19 -7.22 32.90
C LYS A 2 30.28 -5.82 32.33
N THR A 3 30.34 -5.68 31.02
CA THR A 3 30.27 -4.38 30.33
C THR A 3 28.80 -4.08 30.00
N ASN A 4 28.24 -3.13 30.73
CA ASN A 4 26.96 -2.47 30.41
C ASN A 4 27.14 -1.63 29.17
N ARG A 5 26.44 -1.93 28.06
CA ARG A 5 26.16 -0.99 26.97
C ARG A 5 24.83 -0.32 27.27
N GLN A 6 24.87 0.94 27.60
CA GLN A 6 23.72 1.83 27.64
C GLN A 6 23.31 2.15 26.22
N GLU A 7 22.10 1.80 25.87
CA GLU A 7 21.43 2.26 24.63
C GLU A 7 21.04 3.73 24.81
N LYS A 8 21.47 4.57 23.86
CA LYS A 8 21.05 5.97 23.74
C LYS A 8 19.65 6.00 23.10
N PRO A 9 18.69 6.74 23.66
CA PRO A 9 17.41 6.95 23.02
C PRO A 9 17.56 7.84 21.77
N LEU A 10 16.94 7.45 20.68
CA LEU A 10 16.82 8.22 19.45
C LEU A 10 16.03 9.51 19.72
N SER A 11 16.60 10.64 19.34
CA SER A 11 16.01 11.97 19.46
C SER A 11 14.78 12.09 18.55
N PRO A 12 13.69 12.74 18.98
CA PRO A 12 12.53 12.96 18.14
C PRO A 12 12.87 13.95 17.01
N VAL A 13 12.50 13.60 15.79
CA VAL A 13 12.55 14.50 14.63
C VAL A 13 11.49 15.59 14.82
N ASN A 14 11.91 16.79 15.08
CA ASN A 14 11.04 17.97 15.17
C ASN A 14 10.50 18.34 13.79
N ASP A 15 9.19 18.23 13.61
CA ASP A 15 8.47 18.86 12.51
C ASP A 15 8.22 20.33 12.87
N LYS A 16 8.46 21.22 11.90
CA LYS A 16 8.49 22.70 12.09
C LYS A 16 7.11 23.36 12.19
N ASN A 17 6.07 22.67 12.56
CA ASN A 17 4.78 23.25 12.90
C ASN A 17 4.33 22.70 14.26
N GLY A 18 4.71 23.43 15.31
CA GLY A 18 4.42 23.07 16.69
C GLY A 18 2.93 23.26 17.04
N GLU A 19 2.13 22.24 16.80
CA GLU A 19 0.85 22.05 17.48
C GLU A 19 0.92 20.76 18.29
N ALA A 20 1.12 20.96 19.61
CA ALA A 20 0.97 19.91 20.60
C ALA A 20 -0.51 19.53 20.70
N PHE A 21 -0.83 18.27 20.32
CA PHE A 21 -2.16 17.71 20.56
C PHE A 21 -2.25 17.31 22.03
N GLU A 22 -2.75 18.24 22.87
CA GLU A 22 -3.20 17.91 24.23
C GLU A 22 -4.38 16.95 24.16
N ARG A 23 -4.24 15.81 24.86
CA ARG A 23 -5.35 14.88 25.11
C ARG A 23 -6.33 15.56 26.06
N SER A 24 -7.32 16.22 25.54
CA SER A 24 -8.49 16.65 26.30
C SER A 24 -9.36 15.43 26.62
N ALA A 25 -9.19 14.94 27.84
CA ALA A 25 -10.17 14.08 28.46
C ALA A 25 -11.30 14.96 28.98
N LYS A 26 -12.45 14.93 28.26
CA LYS A 26 -13.82 15.16 28.78
C LYS A 26 -14.73 15.61 27.65
N ASP A 27 -15.48 14.66 27.11
CA ASP A 27 -16.87 14.89 26.72
C ASP A 27 -17.67 13.59 26.86
N PRO A 28 -18.44 13.41 27.92
CA PRO A 28 -19.36 12.29 28.03
C PRO A 28 -20.66 12.68 27.32
N ASN A 29 -20.77 12.41 26.02
CA ASN A 29 -22.04 12.42 25.33
C ASN A 29 -22.75 11.08 25.58
N PRO A 30 -23.81 11.01 26.41
CA PRO A 30 -24.43 9.76 26.83
C PRO A 30 -25.09 8.97 25.68
N THR A 31 -25.31 9.56 24.51
CA THR A 31 -25.85 8.90 23.32
C THR A 31 -24.82 8.06 22.56
N CYS A 32 -23.52 8.27 22.77
CA CYS A 32 -22.47 7.48 22.13
C CYS A 32 -22.30 6.08 22.77
N ASN A 33 -22.59 5.97 24.07
CA ASN A 33 -22.33 4.73 24.82
C ASN A 33 -23.29 3.59 24.50
N THR A 34 -24.57 3.89 24.24
CA THR A 34 -25.59 2.89 23.88
C THR A 34 -25.39 2.34 22.47
N GLN A 35 -25.02 3.19 21.51
CA GLN A 35 -24.74 2.77 20.13
C GLN A 35 -23.48 1.90 20.03
N ASN A 36 -22.47 2.17 20.86
CA ASN A 36 -21.26 1.33 20.94
C ASN A 36 -21.54 -0.05 21.54
N GLN A 37 -22.36 -0.13 22.59
CA GLN A 37 -22.73 -1.42 23.20
C GLN A 37 -23.55 -2.29 22.24
N ASP A 38 -24.49 -1.70 21.49
CA ASP A 38 -25.27 -2.41 20.48
C ASP A 38 -24.39 -2.84 19.29
N PHE A 39 -23.41 -2.04 18.89
CA PHE A 39 -22.45 -2.39 17.85
C PHE A 39 -21.56 -3.56 18.27
N GLU A 40 -20.96 -3.52 19.46
CA GLU A 40 -20.15 -4.62 20.00
C GLU A 40 -20.94 -5.91 20.14
N LYS A 41 -22.19 -5.83 20.64
CA LYS A 41 -23.08 -6.98 20.76
C LYS A 41 -23.42 -7.59 19.40
N ASN A 42 -23.71 -6.74 18.40
CA ASN A 42 -23.98 -7.19 17.04
C ASN A 42 -22.73 -7.79 16.36
N LEU A 43 -21.54 -7.20 16.56
CA LEU A 43 -20.28 -7.74 16.07
C LEU A 43 -19.98 -9.12 16.68
N LYS A 44 -20.11 -9.26 17.99
CA LYS A 44 -19.95 -10.56 18.69
C LYS A 44 -20.94 -11.61 18.19
N ARG A 45 -22.20 -11.21 17.94
CA ARG A 45 -23.22 -12.10 17.38
C ARG A 45 -22.89 -12.54 15.96
N LEU A 46 -22.52 -11.61 15.07
CA LEU A 46 -22.15 -11.90 13.68
C LEU A 46 -20.91 -12.81 13.60
N ILE A 47 -19.91 -12.59 14.44
CA ILE A 47 -18.74 -13.45 14.56
C ILE A 47 -19.16 -14.85 14.99
N HIS A 48 -20.00 -14.96 16.01
CA HIS A 48 -20.44 -16.25 16.54
C HIS A 48 -21.33 -17.04 15.55
N GLU A 49 -22.31 -16.38 14.95
CA GLU A 49 -23.27 -17.00 14.01
C GLU A 49 -22.60 -17.49 12.73
N ASN A 50 -21.62 -16.73 12.19
CA ASN A 50 -21.00 -17.09 10.91
C ASN A 50 -19.80 -18.03 11.03
N THR A 51 -19.17 -18.17 12.20
CA THR A 51 -17.89 -18.88 12.32
C THR A 51 -17.81 -19.81 13.54
N GLY A 52 -18.86 -19.90 14.32
CA GLY A 52 -18.81 -20.60 15.61
C GLY A 52 -17.76 -20.02 16.57
N GLY A 53 -17.52 -18.71 16.50
CA GLY A 53 -16.58 -17.99 17.37
C GLY A 53 -15.11 -18.11 16.99
N LYS A 54 -14.78 -18.47 15.73
CA LYS A 54 -13.41 -18.80 15.31
C LYS A 54 -12.72 -17.73 14.43
N ILE A 55 -13.31 -16.55 14.17
CA ILE A 55 -12.58 -15.48 13.47
C ILE A 55 -11.43 -14.98 14.35
N ARG A 56 -10.22 -15.12 13.86
CA ARG A 56 -9.00 -14.64 14.54
C ARG A 56 -8.30 -13.52 13.78
N CYS A 57 -8.66 -13.32 12.52
CA CYS A 57 -8.03 -12.34 11.68
C CYS A 57 -9.05 -11.70 10.72
N ILE A 58 -8.88 -10.41 10.45
CA ILE A 58 -9.62 -9.65 9.44
C ILE A 58 -8.61 -9.02 8.48
N ALA A 59 -8.61 -9.47 7.22
CA ALA A 59 -7.84 -8.84 6.16
C ALA A 59 -8.64 -7.70 5.53
N LEU A 60 -8.04 -6.51 5.41
CA LEU A 60 -8.70 -5.29 4.98
C LEU A 60 -8.05 -4.71 3.73
N ASP A 61 -8.77 -4.66 2.63
CA ASP A 61 -8.42 -3.77 1.53
C ASP A 61 -8.63 -2.31 1.96
N LEU A 62 -7.79 -1.40 1.46
CA LEU A 62 -7.79 -0.01 1.91
C LEU A 62 -8.62 0.90 1.01
N ASP A 63 -8.24 1.03 -0.25
CA ASP A 63 -8.79 2.04 -1.15
C ASP A 63 -10.22 1.72 -1.56
N ARG A 64 -11.16 2.64 -1.27
CA ARG A 64 -12.62 2.49 -1.54
C ARG A 64 -13.29 1.33 -0.80
N THR A 65 -12.60 0.72 0.16
CA THR A 65 -13.12 -0.34 1.05
C THR A 65 -13.09 0.15 2.49
N THR A 66 -11.93 0.19 3.13
CA THR A 66 -11.74 0.73 4.49
C THR A 66 -11.64 2.25 4.49
N LEU A 67 -11.04 2.80 3.45
CA LEU A 67 -10.89 4.24 3.22
C LEU A 67 -11.97 4.74 2.25
N ARG A 68 -12.44 5.95 2.50
CA ARG A 68 -13.31 6.70 1.59
C ARG A 68 -12.55 7.13 0.34
N THR A 69 -13.28 7.68 -0.64
CA THR A 69 -12.70 8.18 -1.90
C THR A 69 -11.72 9.34 -1.70
N ASP A 70 -11.79 10.06 -0.60
CA ASP A 70 -10.86 11.12 -0.18
C ASP A 70 -9.65 10.59 0.59
N GLY A 71 -9.53 9.28 0.78
CA GLY A 71 -8.46 8.61 1.51
C GLY A 71 -8.61 8.67 3.04
N THR A 72 -9.73 9.17 3.57
CA THR A 72 -10.00 9.21 5.00
C THR A 72 -10.67 7.94 5.50
N MET A 73 -10.50 7.62 6.78
CA MET A 73 -11.25 6.57 7.48
C MET A 73 -12.37 7.21 8.30
N SER A 74 -13.58 6.61 8.29
CA SER A 74 -14.66 7.09 9.13
C SER A 74 -14.39 6.79 10.61
N ALA A 75 -14.92 7.61 11.52
CA ALA A 75 -14.86 7.35 12.95
C ALA A 75 -15.44 5.96 13.28
N ARG A 76 -16.58 5.62 12.70
CA ARG A 76 -17.24 4.32 12.88
C ARG A 76 -16.38 3.14 12.42
N THR A 77 -15.69 3.26 11.28
CA THR A 77 -14.76 2.23 10.78
C THR A 77 -13.60 2.07 11.76
N ARG A 78 -13.01 3.19 12.21
CA ARG A 78 -11.93 3.19 13.18
C ARG A 78 -12.32 2.52 14.50
N GLU A 79 -13.47 2.87 15.05
CA GLU A 79 -14.03 2.27 16.28
C GLU A 79 -14.25 0.77 16.12
N ALA A 80 -14.78 0.33 14.98
CA ALA A 80 -14.99 -1.09 14.69
C ALA A 80 -13.69 -1.88 14.64
N LEU A 81 -12.65 -1.33 14.03
CA LEU A 81 -11.33 -1.96 13.95
C LEU A 81 -10.66 -2.04 15.32
N LEU A 82 -10.74 -0.98 16.12
CA LEU A 82 -10.24 -1.00 17.50
C LEU A 82 -10.99 -2.04 18.35
N ALA A 83 -12.31 -2.10 18.24
CA ALA A 83 -13.10 -3.11 18.93
C ALA A 83 -12.73 -4.54 18.51
N ALA A 84 -12.39 -4.78 17.23
CA ALA A 84 -11.90 -6.07 16.77
C ALA A 84 -10.56 -6.41 17.44
N VAL A 85 -9.61 -5.49 17.47
CA VAL A 85 -8.30 -5.63 18.14
C VAL A 85 -8.48 -5.91 19.63
N ASP A 86 -9.35 -5.16 20.33
CA ASP A 86 -9.62 -5.32 21.76
C ASP A 86 -10.26 -6.69 22.08
N ASN A 87 -10.91 -7.32 21.10
CA ASN A 87 -11.43 -8.69 21.22
C ASN A 87 -10.44 -9.77 20.74
N GLY A 88 -9.16 -9.43 20.54
CA GLY A 88 -8.11 -10.36 20.15
C GLY A 88 -8.17 -10.81 18.69
N ILE A 89 -8.85 -10.04 17.83
CA ILE A 89 -8.89 -10.28 16.39
C ILE A 89 -7.75 -9.47 15.75
N GLU A 90 -6.89 -10.15 15.02
CA GLU A 90 -5.81 -9.52 14.30
C GLU A 90 -6.36 -8.77 13.07
N VAL A 91 -5.94 -7.51 12.89
CA VAL A 91 -6.35 -6.66 11.77
C VAL A 91 -5.17 -6.49 10.84
N LEU A 92 -5.30 -7.00 9.60
CA LEU A 92 -4.24 -7.03 8.60
C LEU A 92 -4.62 -6.16 7.39
N PRO A 93 -4.09 -4.95 7.26
CA PRO A 93 -4.23 -4.15 6.05
C PRO A 93 -3.55 -4.82 4.86
N VAL A 94 -4.24 -4.86 3.72
CA VAL A 94 -3.74 -5.44 2.46
C VAL A 94 -4.01 -4.47 1.32
N SER A 95 -2.98 -3.94 0.70
CA SER A 95 -3.11 -2.83 -0.24
C SER A 95 -2.21 -2.96 -1.47
N GLY A 96 -2.62 -2.34 -2.58
CA GLY A 96 -1.74 -2.10 -3.73
C GLY A 96 -0.73 -0.97 -3.51
N ARG A 97 -0.84 -0.21 -2.42
CA ARG A 97 0.11 0.86 -2.11
C ARG A 97 1.46 0.30 -1.67
N PRO A 98 2.58 1.00 -1.95
CA PRO A 98 3.86 0.69 -1.30
C PRO A 98 3.82 1.11 0.18
N PHE A 99 4.66 0.53 1.01
CA PHE A 99 4.66 0.70 2.47
C PHE A 99 4.73 2.17 2.91
N ALA A 100 5.66 2.95 2.35
CA ALA A 100 5.82 4.38 2.67
C ALA A 100 4.63 5.27 2.26
N SER A 101 3.69 4.75 1.45
CA SER A 101 2.48 5.48 1.01
C SER A 101 1.22 5.09 1.77
N LEU A 102 1.35 4.27 2.82
CA LEU A 102 0.22 3.93 3.69
C LEU A 102 -0.29 5.17 4.43
N PRO A 103 -1.62 5.33 4.57
CA PRO A 103 -2.18 6.48 5.28
C PRO A 103 -1.90 6.40 6.78
N LYS A 104 -1.60 7.55 7.40
CA LYS A 104 -1.41 7.64 8.86
C LYS A 104 -2.59 7.08 9.66
N SER A 105 -3.82 7.18 9.14
CA SER A 105 -5.01 6.60 9.78
C SER A 105 -4.97 5.08 9.91
N ILE A 106 -4.15 4.40 9.12
CA ILE A 106 -3.89 2.96 9.21
C ILE A 106 -2.67 2.73 10.11
N CYS A 107 -1.52 3.33 9.81
CA CYS A 107 -0.27 3.15 10.55
C CYS A 107 -0.37 3.55 12.04
N CYS A 108 -1.20 4.55 12.37
CA CYS A 108 -1.43 4.97 13.76
C CYS A 108 -2.60 4.23 14.44
N LEU A 109 -3.17 3.19 13.83
CA LEU A 109 -4.21 2.40 14.48
C LEU A 109 -3.55 1.37 15.42
N SER A 110 -3.84 1.49 16.71
CA SER A 110 -3.32 0.58 17.72
C SER A 110 -3.71 -0.87 17.39
N GLY A 111 -2.74 -1.80 17.53
CA GLY A 111 -2.94 -3.23 17.31
C GLY A 111 -2.72 -3.71 15.86
N ILE A 112 -2.43 -2.84 14.91
CA ILE A 112 -1.91 -3.25 13.61
C ILE A 112 -0.41 -3.48 13.74
N ARG A 113 0.03 -4.68 13.44
CA ARG A 113 1.45 -5.04 13.43
C ARG A 113 1.97 -5.34 12.04
N TYR A 114 1.23 -6.08 11.26
CA TYR A 114 1.67 -6.49 9.94
C TYR A 114 0.80 -5.88 8.86
N VAL A 115 1.42 -5.55 7.72
CA VAL A 115 0.75 -5.00 6.55
C VAL A 115 1.26 -5.69 5.29
N ALA A 116 0.35 -6.13 4.42
CA ALA A 116 0.70 -6.60 3.09
C ALA A 116 0.51 -5.46 2.10
N VAL A 117 1.55 -5.12 1.34
CA VAL A 117 1.61 -3.97 0.44
C VAL A 117 2.00 -4.37 -0.96
N SER A 118 2.01 -3.44 -1.91
CA SER A 118 2.41 -3.71 -3.31
C SER A 118 1.63 -4.89 -3.89
N ASN A 119 0.30 -4.92 -3.68
CA ASN A 119 -0.60 -6.03 -4.07
C ASN A 119 -0.19 -7.40 -3.47
N GLY A 120 0.49 -7.39 -2.33
CA GLY A 120 0.98 -8.60 -1.65
C GLY A 120 2.40 -9.00 -2.02
N ALA A 121 3.08 -8.22 -2.86
CA ALA A 121 4.49 -8.45 -3.20
C ALA A 121 5.44 -8.22 -2.03
N ALA A 122 5.01 -7.51 -0.98
CA ALA A 122 5.81 -7.33 0.22
C ALA A 122 4.93 -7.31 1.48
N VAL A 123 5.49 -7.82 2.56
CA VAL A 123 4.90 -7.78 3.91
C VAL A 123 5.89 -7.10 4.84
N TYR A 124 5.39 -6.13 5.60
CA TYR A 124 6.18 -5.35 6.56
C TYR A 124 5.63 -5.49 7.97
N ASP A 125 6.53 -5.50 8.95
CA ASP A 125 6.20 -5.20 10.34
C ASP A 125 6.06 -3.67 10.46
N GLU A 126 4.87 -3.18 10.74
CA GLU A 126 4.58 -1.74 10.80
C GLU A 126 5.30 -1.05 11.96
N ILE A 127 5.60 -1.77 13.03
CA ILE A 127 6.24 -1.24 14.23
C ILE A 127 7.74 -1.01 13.99
N THR A 128 8.42 -1.99 13.36
CA THR A 128 9.87 -1.92 13.12
C THR A 128 10.19 -1.30 11.75
N GLY A 129 9.25 -1.31 10.81
CA GLY A 129 9.46 -0.92 9.41
C GLY A 129 10.24 -1.97 8.62
N GLU A 130 10.49 -3.15 9.18
CA GLU A 130 11.25 -4.21 8.53
C GLU A 130 10.37 -5.01 7.56
N LYS A 131 10.91 -5.32 6.39
CA LYS A 131 10.30 -6.25 5.45
C LYS A 131 10.49 -7.68 5.94
N ILE A 132 9.38 -8.36 6.27
CA ILE A 132 9.41 -9.73 6.79
C ILE A 132 9.33 -10.80 5.71
N GLY A 133 8.87 -10.43 4.49
CA GLY A 133 8.79 -11.35 3.36
C GLY A 133 8.19 -10.73 2.12
N GLY A 134 8.13 -11.50 1.04
CA GLY A 134 7.53 -11.09 -0.21
C GLY A 134 8.24 -11.65 -1.43
N TRP A 135 7.86 -11.12 -2.59
CA TRP A 135 8.37 -11.51 -3.91
C TRP A 135 8.86 -10.26 -4.65
N THR A 136 9.95 -10.41 -5.37
CA THR A 136 10.43 -9.42 -6.34
C THR A 136 10.26 -9.98 -7.75
N ILE A 137 10.04 -9.09 -8.72
CA ILE A 137 9.98 -9.48 -10.13
C ILE A 137 11.36 -10.00 -10.53
N GLU A 138 11.39 -11.13 -11.24
CA GLU A 138 12.65 -11.69 -11.72
C GLU A 138 13.38 -10.72 -12.66
N SER A 139 14.72 -10.63 -12.54
CA SER A 139 15.52 -9.67 -13.32
C SER A 139 15.36 -9.81 -14.83
N SER A 140 15.18 -11.04 -15.32
CA SER A 140 14.89 -11.33 -16.73
C SER A 140 13.53 -10.79 -17.17
N ASP A 141 12.52 -10.88 -16.29
CA ASP A 141 11.17 -10.41 -16.57
C ASP A 141 11.13 -8.88 -16.57
N VAL A 142 11.90 -8.24 -15.68
CA VAL A 142 12.08 -6.76 -15.68
C VAL A 142 12.63 -6.27 -17.02
N GLU A 143 13.71 -6.88 -17.53
CA GLU A 143 14.29 -6.50 -18.83
C GLU A 143 13.30 -6.76 -19.98
N ALA A 144 12.56 -7.87 -19.94
CA ALA A 144 11.56 -8.19 -20.96
C ALA A 144 10.42 -7.16 -20.96
N ILE A 145 9.93 -6.74 -19.79
CA ILE A 145 8.90 -5.68 -19.66
C ILE A 145 9.40 -4.38 -20.29
N LEU A 146 10.62 -3.94 -19.94
CA LEU A 146 11.20 -2.70 -20.49
C LEU A 146 11.37 -2.80 -22.02
N GLN A 147 11.94 -3.89 -22.52
CA GLN A 147 12.15 -4.09 -23.96
C GLN A 147 10.83 -4.09 -24.75
N MET A 148 9.80 -4.78 -24.23
CA MET A 148 8.50 -4.82 -24.90
C MET A 148 7.84 -3.43 -24.95
N THR A 149 7.89 -2.69 -23.86
CA THR A 149 7.31 -1.35 -23.79
C THR A 149 8.11 -0.33 -24.61
N GLU A 150 9.45 -0.37 -24.58
CA GLU A 150 10.31 0.47 -25.41
C GLU A 150 10.12 0.20 -26.92
N THR A 151 9.77 -1.04 -27.29
CA THR A 151 9.50 -1.42 -28.69
C THR A 151 8.09 -1.00 -29.13
N ALA A 152 7.10 -1.11 -28.24
CA ALA A 152 5.69 -0.86 -28.56
C ALA A 152 5.30 0.61 -28.53
N PHE A 153 6.03 1.46 -27.79
CA PHE A 153 5.66 2.85 -27.53
C PHE A 153 6.77 3.82 -27.90
N GLY A 154 6.37 5.01 -28.39
CA GLY A 154 7.26 6.13 -28.60
C GLY A 154 7.65 6.83 -27.31
N GLU A 155 8.66 7.71 -27.40
CA GLU A 155 9.13 8.50 -26.27
C GLU A 155 7.99 9.29 -25.61
N GLY A 156 7.84 9.08 -24.29
CA GLY A 156 6.86 9.78 -23.48
C GLY A 156 5.41 9.33 -23.64
N GLU A 157 5.10 8.27 -24.39
CA GLU A 157 3.75 7.68 -24.44
C GLU A 157 3.44 6.86 -23.21
N VAL A 158 4.49 6.26 -22.62
CA VAL A 158 4.43 5.54 -21.34
C VAL A 158 5.49 6.06 -20.39
N THR A 159 5.26 5.87 -19.10
CA THR A 159 6.27 6.05 -18.05
C THR A 159 6.02 5.02 -16.94
N TYR A 160 6.89 5.00 -15.94
CA TYR A 160 6.85 3.98 -14.89
C TYR A 160 6.78 4.60 -13.50
N GLU A 161 6.00 3.96 -12.64
CA GLU A 161 6.18 3.97 -11.19
C GLU A 161 6.74 2.61 -10.78
N VAL A 162 7.72 2.55 -9.89
CA VAL A 162 8.24 1.29 -9.37
C VAL A 162 8.32 1.31 -7.86
N PHE A 163 8.12 0.16 -7.25
CA PHE A 163 8.20 0.02 -5.80
C PHE A 163 9.44 -0.79 -5.44
N VAL A 164 10.34 -0.13 -4.71
CA VAL A 164 11.61 -0.70 -4.23
C VAL A 164 11.69 -0.49 -2.74
N ASN A 165 11.81 -1.58 -1.98
CA ASN A 165 11.91 -1.55 -0.52
C ASN A 165 10.81 -0.70 0.14
N GLY A 166 9.55 -0.87 -0.33
CA GLY A 166 8.38 -0.18 0.19
C GLY A 166 8.25 1.29 -0.22
N ILE A 167 9.14 1.81 -1.07
CA ILE A 167 9.14 3.21 -1.54
C ILE A 167 8.75 3.25 -3.01
N ALA A 168 7.87 4.20 -3.37
CA ALA A 168 7.50 4.44 -4.77
C ALA A 168 8.47 5.43 -5.42
N TRP A 169 9.05 5.03 -6.54
CA TRP A 169 9.93 5.85 -7.39
C TRP A 169 9.28 6.06 -8.76
N ALA A 170 9.47 7.22 -9.34
CA ALA A 170 8.86 7.55 -10.62
C ALA A 170 9.71 8.56 -11.41
N ASP A 171 9.46 8.64 -12.72
CA ASP A 171 10.11 9.62 -13.57
C ASP A 171 9.84 11.06 -13.09
N GLN A 172 10.85 11.90 -13.10
CA GLN A 172 10.77 13.29 -12.64
C GLN A 172 9.76 14.11 -13.47
N ALA A 173 9.68 13.89 -14.79
CA ALA A 173 8.74 14.62 -15.65
C ALA A 173 7.29 14.23 -15.30
N TYR A 174 7.05 12.95 -15.05
CA TYR A 174 5.74 12.46 -14.58
C TYR A 174 5.37 13.06 -13.20
N VAL A 175 6.25 13.04 -12.22
CA VAL A 175 5.98 13.62 -10.89
C VAL A 175 5.73 15.12 -10.96
N LYS A 176 6.42 15.82 -11.86
CA LYS A 176 6.24 17.27 -12.09
C LYS A 176 4.88 17.57 -12.74
N ASN A 177 4.45 16.76 -13.71
CA ASN A 177 3.20 16.95 -14.45
C ASN A 177 2.40 15.63 -14.59
N PRO A 178 1.79 15.12 -13.50
CA PRO A 178 1.08 13.84 -13.54
C PRO A 178 -0.13 13.83 -14.49
N VAL A 179 -0.78 14.98 -14.69
CA VAL A 179 -1.95 15.10 -15.56
C VAL A 179 -1.62 14.75 -17.01
N ALA A 180 -0.40 15.05 -17.48
CA ALA A 180 0.05 14.69 -18.82
C ALA A 180 0.11 13.17 -19.06
N TYR A 181 0.05 12.37 -18.00
CA TYR A 181 0.03 10.90 -18.03
C TYR A 181 -1.30 10.31 -17.53
N GLY A 182 -2.39 11.06 -17.66
CA GLY A 182 -3.74 10.58 -17.36
C GLY A 182 -4.13 10.62 -15.88
N ILE A 183 -3.26 11.12 -14.99
CA ILE A 183 -3.61 11.26 -13.57
C ILE A 183 -4.65 12.35 -13.39
N PRO A 184 -5.81 12.06 -12.79
CA PRO A 184 -6.83 13.08 -12.54
C PRO A 184 -6.34 14.12 -11.52
N GLU A 185 -6.78 15.38 -11.67
CA GLU A 185 -6.39 16.51 -10.82
C GLU A 185 -6.46 16.21 -9.33
N ARG A 186 -7.50 15.52 -8.87
CA ARG A 186 -7.68 15.12 -7.46
C ARG A 186 -6.55 14.22 -6.93
N ALA A 187 -5.81 13.53 -7.79
CA ALA A 187 -4.74 12.61 -7.40
C ALA A 187 -3.34 13.23 -7.54
N VAL A 188 -3.20 14.41 -8.15
CA VAL A 188 -1.92 15.09 -8.37
C VAL A 188 -1.16 15.33 -7.06
N ALA A 189 -1.84 15.88 -6.05
CA ALA A 189 -1.23 16.14 -4.76
C ALA A 189 -0.71 14.87 -4.08
N TYR A 190 -1.47 13.76 -4.18
CA TYR A 190 -1.07 12.46 -3.67
C TYR A 190 0.17 11.92 -4.42
N THR A 191 0.16 11.95 -5.75
CA THR A 191 1.29 11.51 -6.58
C THR A 191 2.56 12.27 -6.21
N ARG A 192 2.50 13.61 -6.19
CA ARG A 192 3.65 14.45 -5.84
C ARG A 192 4.17 14.24 -4.41
N LYS A 193 3.29 13.89 -3.49
CA LYS A 193 3.65 13.64 -2.08
C LYS A 193 4.33 12.30 -1.87
N THR A 194 3.94 11.28 -2.65
CA THR A 194 4.27 9.88 -2.35
C THR A 194 5.27 9.25 -3.33
N ARG A 195 5.53 9.89 -4.48
CA ARG A 195 6.52 9.40 -5.47
C ARG A 195 7.82 10.14 -5.33
N HIS A 196 8.91 9.39 -5.20
CA HIS A 196 10.26 9.92 -5.20
C HIS A 196 10.72 10.09 -6.65
N PRO A 197 11.02 11.33 -7.11
CA PRO A 197 11.39 11.57 -8.49
C PRO A 197 12.80 11.10 -8.77
N VAL A 198 13.01 10.47 -9.94
CA VAL A 198 14.31 10.13 -10.51
C VAL A 198 14.44 10.71 -11.91
N ALA A 199 15.64 11.08 -12.33
CA ALA A 199 15.87 11.74 -13.60
C ALA A 199 15.65 10.80 -14.80
N ASP A 200 15.96 9.53 -14.65
CA ASP A 200 15.80 8.46 -15.64
C ASP A 200 15.29 7.21 -14.94
N ILE A 201 14.00 6.97 -15.12
CA ILE A 201 13.32 5.85 -14.46
C ILE A 201 13.76 4.50 -15.05
N CYS A 202 14.08 4.41 -16.33
CA CYS A 202 14.51 3.16 -16.95
C CYS A 202 15.89 2.74 -16.42
N SER A 203 16.84 3.68 -16.33
CA SER A 203 18.15 3.43 -15.70
C SER A 203 18.01 3.06 -14.22
N PHE A 204 17.07 3.69 -13.50
CA PHE A 204 16.79 3.35 -12.11
C PHE A 204 16.25 1.92 -11.99
N ILE A 205 15.28 1.52 -12.83
CA ILE A 205 14.72 0.16 -12.87
C ILE A 205 15.83 -0.87 -13.12
N ARG A 206 16.67 -0.67 -14.15
CA ARG A 206 17.77 -1.59 -14.46
C ARG A 206 18.77 -1.72 -13.31
N LYS A 207 19.05 -0.62 -12.60
CA LYS A 207 19.96 -0.62 -11.44
C LYS A 207 19.37 -1.41 -10.26
N HIS A 208 18.07 -1.36 -10.06
CA HIS A 208 17.36 -2.00 -8.92
C HIS A 208 16.57 -3.25 -9.32
N LYS A 209 16.87 -3.89 -10.46
CA LYS A 209 16.09 -4.98 -11.05
C LYS A 209 15.89 -6.23 -10.18
N THR A 210 16.70 -6.39 -9.13
CA THR A 210 16.59 -7.49 -8.16
C THR A 210 15.74 -7.12 -6.94
N GLU A 211 15.27 -5.86 -6.83
CA GLU A 211 14.61 -5.33 -5.64
C GLU A 211 13.17 -4.85 -5.91
N LEU A 212 12.68 -5.02 -7.15
CA LEU A 212 11.38 -4.49 -7.58
C LEU A 212 10.21 -5.32 -7.04
N GLU A 213 9.41 -4.73 -6.17
CA GLU A 213 8.15 -5.28 -5.67
C GLU A 213 7.03 -5.14 -6.70
N SER A 214 7.00 -4.01 -7.44
CA SER A 214 6.04 -3.71 -8.49
C SER A 214 6.66 -2.83 -9.56
N ILE A 215 6.20 -3.02 -10.80
CA ILE A 215 6.35 -2.07 -11.91
C ILE A 215 4.95 -1.67 -12.37
N ASP A 216 4.62 -0.40 -12.23
CA ASP A 216 3.37 0.16 -12.72
C ASP A 216 3.65 0.95 -14.00
N ILE A 217 3.06 0.54 -15.12
CA ILE A 217 3.14 1.23 -16.40
C ILE A 217 2.03 2.27 -16.46
N MET A 218 2.41 3.54 -16.57
CA MET A 218 1.49 4.66 -16.72
C MET A 218 1.31 4.97 -18.22
N LEU A 219 0.07 4.92 -18.69
CA LEU A 219 -0.30 5.03 -20.11
C LEU A 219 -0.96 6.38 -20.38
N LYS A 220 -0.43 7.17 -21.30
CA LYS A 220 -1.14 8.38 -21.79
C LYS A 220 -2.43 8.04 -22.49
N GLU A 221 -2.43 6.92 -23.23
CA GLU A 221 -3.59 6.43 -23.98
C GLU A 221 -4.11 5.14 -23.33
N PRO A 222 -5.18 5.20 -22.49
CA PRO A 222 -5.70 4.04 -21.78
C PRO A 222 -6.23 2.92 -22.66
N SER A 223 -6.60 3.21 -23.93
CA SER A 223 -7.18 2.22 -24.85
C SER A 223 -6.23 1.06 -25.16
N VAL A 224 -4.91 1.31 -25.14
CA VAL A 224 -3.88 0.30 -25.43
C VAL A 224 -3.65 -0.67 -24.27
N ARG A 225 -4.13 -0.37 -23.07
CA ARG A 225 -3.84 -1.15 -21.84
C ARG A 225 -4.20 -2.62 -21.96
N LYS A 226 -5.35 -2.95 -22.53
CA LYS A 226 -5.79 -4.36 -22.64
C LYS A 226 -4.89 -5.17 -23.57
N THR A 227 -4.46 -4.57 -24.68
CA THR A 227 -3.56 -5.20 -25.62
C THR A 227 -2.19 -5.43 -24.99
N LEU A 228 -1.63 -4.40 -24.36
CA LEU A 228 -0.37 -4.50 -23.63
C LEU A 228 -0.41 -5.55 -22.52
N ASP A 229 -1.49 -5.60 -21.73
CA ASP A 229 -1.68 -6.62 -20.69
C ASP A 229 -1.65 -8.05 -21.27
N GLN A 230 -2.36 -8.28 -22.37
CA GLN A 230 -2.39 -9.59 -23.02
C GLN A 230 -1.02 -10.00 -23.58
N GLU A 231 -0.32 -9.07 -24.22
CA GLU A 231 1.02 -9.30 -24.78
C GLU A 231 2.04 -9.62 -23.71
N LEU A 232 2.07 -8.82 -22.62
CA LEU A 232 2.97 -9.03 -21.50
C LEU A 232 2.73 -10.39 -20.83
N ARG A 233 1.48 -10.74 -20.52
CA ARG A 233 1.13 -12.04 -19.92
C ARG A 233 1.50 -13.22 -20.81
N SER A 234 1.35 -13.06 -22.12
CA SER A 234 1.67 -14.13 -23.08
C SER A 234 3.17 -14.34 -23.22
N ALA A 235 3.95 -13.26 -23.18
CA ALA A 235 5.40 -13.28 -23.36
C ALA A 235 6.17 -13.57 -22.08
N ILE A 236 5.64 -13.19 -20.91
CA ILE A 236 6.35 -13.22 -19.64
C ILE A 236 5.51 -14.00 -18.59
N PRO A 237 5.68 -15.35 -18.50
CA PRO A 237 4.87 -16.16 -17.58
C PRO A 237 5.24 -15.97 -16.11
N GLY A 238 6.32 -15.25 -15.79
CA GLY A 238 6.79 -14.95 -14.44
C GLY A 238 6.06 -13.81 -13.75
N ILE A 239 5.17 -13.09 -14.45
CA ILE A 239 4.48 -11.93 -13.89
C ILE A 239 2.99 -12.18 -13.65
N TYR A 240 2.44 -11.39 -12.72
CA TYR A 240 1.01 -11.18 -12.52
C TYR A 240 0.67 -9.71 -12.78
N THR A 241 -0.40 -9.48 -13.54
CA THR A 241 -0.82 -8.12 -13.86
C THR A 241 -2.21 -7.83 -13.32
N THR A 242 -2.43 -6.60 -12.87
CA THR A 242 -3.72 -6.08 -12.43
C THR A 242 -3.86 -4.61 -12.83
N SER A 243 -5.03 -4.04 -12.61
CA SER A 243 -5.27 -2.62 -12.87
C SER A 243 -6.38 -2.10 -11.96
N SER A 244 -6.10 -1.08 -11.21
CA SER A 244 -7.04 -0.36 -10.36
C SER A 244 -7.68 0.86 -11.05
N VAL A 245 -7.04 1.37 -12.13
CA VAL A 245 -7.48 2.52 -12.92
C VAL A 245 -7.13 2.33 -14.40
N GLU A 246 -7.85 2.99 -15.31
CA GLU A 246 -7.73 2.76 -16.75
C GLU A 246 -6.35 3.09 -17.34
N TYR A 247 -5.69 4.12 -16.81
CA TYR A 247 -4.41 4.62 -17.29
C TYR A 247 -3.18 3.91 -16.69
N ARG A 248 -3.37 2.82 -15.93
CA ARG A 248 -2.28 2.12 -15.24
C ARG A 248 -2.39 0.61 -15.39
N LEU A 249 -1.27 -0.04 -15.66
CA LEU A 249 -1.09 -1.48 -15.58
C LEU A 249 -0.08 -1.79 -14.48
N GLU A 250 -0.52 -2.50 -13.46
CA GLU A 250 0.27 -2.86 -12.27
C GLU A 250 0.83 -4.27 -12.48
N ILE A 251 2.15 -4.45 -12.35
CA ILE A 251 2.85 -5.70 -12.60
C ILE A 251 3.61 -6.09 -11.33
N THR A 252 3.44 -7.35 -10.91
CA THR A 252 4.16 -7.96 -9.79
C THR A 252 4.69 -9.33 -10.19
N HIS A 253 5.47 -9.96 -9.33
CA HIS A 253 5.82 -11.36 -9.50
C HIS A 253 4.55 -12.24 -9.53
N LYS A 254 4.55 -13.32 -10.31
CA LYS A 254 3.37 -14.21 -10.50
C LYS A 254 2.79 -14.77 -9.20
N GLU A 255 3.62 -15.02 -8.20
CA GLU A 255 3.19 -15.53 -6.90
C GLU A 255 2.70 -14.40 -5.97
N ALA A 256 2.92 -13.13 -6.32
CA ALA A 256 2.49 -12.01 -5.52
C ALA A 256 0.99 -11.76 -5.71
N SER A 257 0.24 -11.92 -4.64
CA SER A 257 -1.17 -11.56 -4.57
C SER A 257 -1.51 -11.14 -3.15
N LYS A 258 -2.62 -10.45 -2.98
CA LYS A 258 -3.11 -10.09 -1.64
C LYS A 258 -3.26 -11.32 -0.74
N ALA A 259 -3.66 -12.46 -1.31
CA ALA A 259 -3.82 -13.72 -0.59
C ALA A 259 -2.48 -14.34 -0.20
N SER A 260 -1.51 -14.39 -1.13
CA SER A 260 -0.18 -14.94 -0.83
C SER A 260 0.60 -14.04 0.14
N GLY A 261 0.47 -12.71 0.04
CA GLY A 261 1.02 -11.79 1.04
C GLY A 261 0.49 -12.08 2.46
N LEU A 262 -0.81 -12.35 2.60
CA LEU A 262 -1.40 -12.74 3.88
C LEU A 262 -0.87 -14.08 4.41
N SER A 263 -0.50 -15.01 3.54
CA SER A 263 0.01 -16.32 3.96
C SER A 263 1.44 -16.28 4.51
N LEU A 264 2.11 -15.13 4.44
CA LEU A 264 3.43 -14.91 5.06
C LEU A 264 3.33 -14.44 6.52
N ILE A 265 2.13 -14.07 6.97
CA ILE A 265 1.83 -13.60 8.32
C ILE A 265 1.24 -14.74 9.15
#